data_583c86d5df67c68bb0fcfc0e814c3feb
#
_entry.id   583c86d5df67c68bb0fcfc0e814c3feb
#
_cell.length_a   1.000
_cell.length_b   1.000
_cell.length_c   1.000
_cell.angle_alpha   90.00
_cell.angle_beta   90.00
_cell.angle_gamma   90.00
#
_symmetry.space_group_name_H-M   'P 1'
#
loop_
_entity.id
_entity.type
_entity.pdbx_description
1 polymer ?
#
loop_
_entity_poly.entity_id
_entity_poly.type
_entity_poly.pdbx_seq_one_letter_code
_entity_poly.pdbx_strand_id
1 'polypeptide(L)'
;IDLGIKMQLINVLRDVVEDYERGRVYLPKEVLASHNLEIKDLSNPNLAQNPSWKSFIREYFEIVRRHQASAMHLFEYLDSRSRVQPRIMLDAYSKIFDEIIRRSGDVFTAPLKLSKISKMSLWMKINYLKFKVKRSTKQ
;
A
#
# COMPACT_ATOMS: atom_id res chain seq x y z
N ILE A 1 14.97 -3.05 -2.12
CA ILE A 1 14.55 -2.87 -0.72
C ILE A 1 13.28 -2.00 -0.67
N ASP A 2 13.24 -0.80 -1.23
CA ASP A 2 12.13 0.16 -1.08
C ASP A 2 10.77 -0.31 -1.58
N LEU A 3 10.72 -1.08 -2.67
CA LEU A 3 9.47 -1.70 -3.13
C LEU A 3 8.87 -2.62 -2.06
N GLY A 4 9.69 -3.46 -1.42
CA GLY A 4 9.25 -4.34 -0.34
C GLY A 4 8.78 -3.57 0.88
N ILE A 5 9.50 -2.51 1.27
CA ILE A 5 9.11 -1.64 2.40
C ILE A 5 7.77 -0.96 2.10
N LYS A 6 7.60 -0.37 0.92
CA LYS A 6 6.32 0.23 0.50
C LYS A 6 5.17 -0.77 0.62
N MET A 7 5.36 -1.98 0.10
CA MET A 7 4.34 -3.02 0.15
C MET A 7 3.99 -3.39 1.59
N GLN A 8 5.00 -3.54 2.44
CA GLN A 8 4.79 -3.86 3.86
C GLN A 8 4.06 -2.75 4.60
N LEU A 9 4.44 -1.49 4.39
CA LEU A 9 3.75 -0.34 4.98
C LEU A 9 2.26 -0.31 4.58
N ILE A 10 1.95 -0.57 3.30
CA ILE A 10 0.57 -0.62 2.83
C ILE A 10 -0.20 -1.80 3.46
N ASN A 11 0.43 -2.97 3.59
CA ASN A 11 -0.17 -4.13 4.26
C ASN A 11 -0.49 -3.83 5.73
N VAL A 12 0.49 -3.29 6.48
CA VAL A 12 0.32 -2.94 7.89
C VAL A 12 -0.88 -2.00 8.09
N LEU A 13 -1.04 -1.02 7.20
CA LEU A 13 -2.16 -0.09 7.30
C LEU A 13 -3.49 -0.72 6.85
N ARG A 14 -3.47 -1.51 5.77
CA ARG A 14 -4.67 -2.19 5.25
C ARG A 14 -5.26 -3.17 6.25
N ASP A 15 -4.38 -3.91 6.92
CA ASP A 15 -4.76 -5.05 7.74
C ASP A 15 -4.79 -4.71 9.25
N VAL A 16 -4.64 -3.42 9.62
CA VAL A 16 -4.47 -2.99 11.01
C VAL A 16 -5.58 -3.47 11.94
N VAL A 17 -6.84 -3.50 11.49
CA VAL A 17 -7.98 -3.97 12.29
C VAL A 17 -7.92 -5.48 12.47
N GLU A 18 -7.73 -6.22 11.38
CA GLU A 18 -7.66 -7.69 11.40
C GLU A 18 -6.46 -8.19 12.22
N ASP A 19 -5.32 -7.52 12.09
CA ASP A 19 -4.13 -7.85 12.88
C ASP A 19 -4.35 -7.55 14.36
N TYR A 20 -4.97 -6.42 14.70
CA TYR A 20 -5.32 -6.08 16.08
C TYR A 20 -6.25 -7.13 16.71
N GLU A 21 -7.31 -7.55 16.01
CA GLU A 21 -8.25 -8.58 16.47
C GLU A 21 -7.55 -9.94 16.72
N ARG A 22 -6.46 -10.20 15.99
CA ARG A 22 -5.61 -11.38 16.17
C ARG A 22 -4.50 -11.21 17.22
N GLY A 23 -4.52 -10.10 17.97
CA GLY A 23 -3.51 -9.77 18.98
C GLY A 23 -2.16 -9.35 18.40
N ARG A 24 -2.13 -8.87 17.15
CA ARG A 24 -0.92 -8.40 16.46
C ARG A 24 -0.98 -6.91 16.21
N VAL A 25 0.09 -6.20 16.50
CA VAL A 25 0.21 -4.76 16.20
C VAL A 25 1.55 -4.52 15.55
N TYR A 26 1.53 -4.09 14.31
CA TYR A 26 2.73 -3.78 13.53
C TYR A 26 3.03 -2.28 13.45
N LEU A 27 2.11 -1.42 13.91
CA LEU A 27 2.38 0.01 14.06
C LEU A 27 3.24 0.21 15.32
N PRO A 28 4.39 0.91 15.22
CA PRO A 28 5.24 1.15 16.37
C PRO A 28 4.51 1.96 17.43
N LYS A 29 4.57 1.49 18.69
CA LYS A 29 3.90 2.13 19.82
C LYS A 29 4.34 3.57 20.01
N GLU A 30 5.62 3.83 19.83
CA GLU A 30 6.23 5.15 19.95
C GLU A 30 5.69 6.12 18.92
N VAL A 31 5.45 5.65 17.69
CA VAL A 31 4.87 6.47 16.60
C VAL A 31 3.39 6.77 16.88
N LEU A 32 2.63 5.80 17.37
CA LEU A 32 1.24 6.05 17.79
C LEU A 32 1.20 7.08 18.92
N ALA A 33 2.06 6.92 19.95
CA ALA A 33 2.12 7.81 21.09
C ALA A 33 2.51 9.24 20.70
N SER A 34 3.39 9.44 19.73
CA SER A 34 3.76 10.79 19.24
C SER A 34 2.59 11.54 18.59
N HIS A 35 1.54 10.82 18.20
CA HIS A 35 0.28 11.38 17.71
C HIS A 35 -0.86 11.34 18.75
N ASN A 36 -0.55 11.11 20.02
CA ASN A 36 -1.54 10.93 21.10
C ASN A 36 -2.53 9.78 20.82
N LEU A 37 -2.02 8.67 20.29
CA LEU A 37 -2.76 7.43 20.06
C LEU A 37 -2.17 6.31 20.91
N GLU A 38 -3.06 5.42 21.36
CA GLU A 38 -2.68 4.19 22.04
C GLU A 38 -3.06 2.97 21.20
N ILE A 39 -2.43 1.83 21.47
CA ILE A 39 -2.75 0.58 20.76
C ILE A 39 -4.23 0.21 20.89
N LYS A 40 -4.85 0.45 22.06
CA LYS A 40 -6.28 0.18 22.29
C LYS A 40 -7.20 0.96 21.37
N ASP A 41 -6.78 2.13 20.87
CA ASP A 41 -7.60 2.97 20.00
C ASP A 41 -7.85 2.27 18.65
N LEU A 42 -7.00 1.35 18.25
CA LEU A 42 -7.14 0.59 17.00
C LEU A 42 -8.41 -0.30 16.96
N SER A 43 -9.05 -0.54 18.10
CA SER A 43 -10.35 -1.21 18.18
C SER A 43 -11.55 -0.29 17.91
N ASN A 44 -11.34 1.01 17.87
CA ASN A 44 -12.42 1.98 17.69
C ASN A 44 -12.80 2.11 16.20
N PRO A 45 -14.01 1.71 15.80
CA PRO A 45 -14.45 1.80 14.41
C PRO A 45 -14.56 3.25 13.88
N ASN A 46 -14.63 4.23 14.79
CA ASN A 46 -14.69 5.64 14.44
C ASN A 46 -13.32 6.34 14.51
N LEU A 47 -12.22 5.58 14.68
CA LEU A 47 -10.89 6.16 14.83
C LEU A 47 -10.50 7.05 13.63
N ALA A 48 -10.96 6.73 12.43
CA ALA A 48 -10.73 7.55 11.24
C ALA A 48 -11.19 9.01 11.37
N GLN A 49 -12.15 9.29 12.26
CA GLN A 49 -12.64 10.66 12.51
C GLN A 49 -11.77 11.43 13.51
N ASN A 50 -10.93 10.72 14.27
CA ASN A 50 -10.09 11.31 15.30
C ASN A 50 -8.99 12.20 14.66
N PRO A 51 -8.82 13.47 15.13
CA PRO A 51 -7.75 14.34 14.63
C PRO A 51 -6.34 13.75 14.78
N SER A 52 -6.07 13.01 15.85
CA SER A 52 -4.81 12.32 16.09
C SER A 52 -4.53 11.27 15.00
N TRP A 53 -5.52 10.45 14.64
CA TRP A 53 -5.42 9.51 13.54
C TRP A 53 -5.18 10.20 12.20
N LYS A 54 -5.89 11.29 11.92
CA LYS A 54 -5.70 12.08 10.70
C LYS A 54 -4.29 12.67 10.60
N SER A 55 -3.71 13.10 11.72
CA SER A 55 -2.33 13.57 11.79
C SER A 55 -1.34 12.44 11.51
N PHE A 56 -1.49 11.30 12.19
CA PHE A 56 -0.69 10.09 11.98
C PHE A 56 -0.74 9.62 10.52
N ILE A 57 -1.93 9.49 9.94
CA ILE A 57 -2.14 9.02 8.57
C ILE A 57 -1.46 9.92 7.55
N ARG A 58 -1.47 11.23 7.75
CA ARG A 58 -0.81 12.20 6.86
C ARG A 58 0.69 11.94 6.81
N GLU A 59 1.33 11.77 7.96
CA GLU A 59 2.75 11.46 8.04
C GLU A 59 3.06 10.09 7.45
N TYR A 60 2.23 9.09 7.76
CA TYR A 60 2.37 7.74 7.21
C TYR A 60 2.32 7.72 5.67
N PHE A 61 1.41 8.48 5.07
CA PHE A 61 1.33 8.61 3.62
C PHE A 61 2.61 9.19 3.00
N GLU A 62 3.24 10.16 3.65
CA GLU A 62 4.51 10.72 3.17
C GLU A 62 5.65 9.69 3.24
N ILE A 63 5.66 8.83 4.24
CA ILE A 63 6.63 7.73 4.32
C ILE A 63 6.43 6.76 3.15
N VAL A 64 5.18 6.34 2.89
CA VAL A 64 4.86 5.44 1.78
C VAL A 64 5.24 6.06 0.42
N ARG A 65 4.97 7.36 0.23
CA ARG A 65 5.32 8.08 -1.01
C ARG A 65 6.83 8.15 -1.24
N ARG A 66 7.62 8.37 -0.19
CA ARG A 66 9.09 8.37 -0.29
C ARG A 66 9.62 7.01 -0.75
N HIS A 67 9.15 5.93 -0.16
CA HIS A 67 9.53 4.58 -0.61
C HIS A 67 9.01 4.25 -2.01
N GLN A 68 7.87 4.79 -2.42
CA GLN A 68 7.38 4.65 -3.79
C GLN A 68 8.29 5.35 -4.79
N ALA A 69 8.72 6.58 -4.51
CA ALA A 69 9.63 7.32 -5.38
C ALA A 69 10.98 6.60 -5.51
N SER A 70 11.55 6.16 -4.38
CA SER A 70 12.79 5.39 -4.38
C SER A 70 12.67 4.04 -5.11
N ALA A 71 11.54 3.35 -4.97
CA ALA A 71 11.30 2.08 -5.66
C ALA A 71 11.28 2.21 -7.19
N MET A 72 11.04 3.39 -7.74
CA MET A 72 11.09 3.61 -9.20
C MET A 72 12.49 3.43 -9.77
N HIS A 73 13.54 3.77 -9.02
CA HIS A 73 14.94 3.57 -9.45
C HIS A 73 15.29 2.09 -9.65
N LEU A 74 14.56 1.15 -9.01
CA LEU A 74 14.76 -0.28 -9.25
C LEU A 74 14.67 -0.64 -10.73
N PHE A 75 13.77 0.03 -11.47
CA PHE A 75 13.52 -0.29 -12.88
C PHE A 75 14.64 0.15 -13.82
N GLU A 76 15.57 0.99 -13.39
CA GLU A 76 16.75 1.39 -14.16
C GLU A 76 17.76 0.24 -14.26
N TYR A 77 17.80 -0.63 -13.24
CA TYR A 77 18.75 -1.73 -13.12
C TYR A 77 18.22 -3.09 -13.62
N LEU A 78 16.93 -3.18 -13.95
CA LEU A 78 16.31 -4.43 -14.37
C LEU A 78 16.20 -4.52 -15.91
N ASP A 79 16.46 -5.69 -16.45
CA ASP A 79 16.15 -6.00 -17.85
C ASP A 79 14.64 -6.08 -18.11
N SER A 80 14.25 -6.16 -19.39
CA SER A 80 12.83 -6.11 -19.78
C SER A 80 11.97 -7.24 -19.20
N ARG A 81 12.55 -8.42 -18.96
CA ARG A 81 11.82 -9.57 -18.39
C ARG A 81 11.70 -9.44 -16.87
N SER A 82 12.81 -9.12 -16.22
CA SER A 82 12.88 -8.95 -14.77
C SER A 82 12.04 -7.79 -14.25
N ARG A 83 11.76 -6.76 -15.08
CA ARG A 83 10.89 -5.63 -14.76
C ARG A 83 9.42 -6.00 -14.55
N VAL A 84 8.93 -7.07 -15.19
CA VAL A 84 7.48 -7.35 -15.27
C VAL A 84 6.87 -7.58 -13.91
N GLN A 85 7.45 -8.49 -13.13
CA GLN A 85 6.89 -8.85 -11.82
C GLN A 85 6.92 -7.68 -10.81
N PRO A 86 8.07 -7.00 -10.59
CA PRO A 86 8.10 -5.83 -9.70
C PRO A 86 7.16 -4.72 -10.16
N ARG A 87 6.97 -4.51 -11.47
CA ARG A 87 6.05 -3.51 -12.00
C ARG A 87 4.61 -3.84 -11.67
N ILE A 88 4.20 -5.09 -11.84
CA ILE A 88 2.84 -5.54 -11.48
C ILE A 88 2.60 -5.35 -9.99
N MET A 89 3.57 -5.70 -9.15
CA MET A 89 3.47 -5.53 -7.70
C MET A 89 3.36 -4.04 -7.33
N LEU A 90 4.22 -3.19 -7.88
CA LEU A 90 4.17 -1.75 -7.64
C LEU A 90 2.80 -1.16 -8.00
N ASP A 91 2.27 -1.53 -9.18
CA ASP A 91 0.99 -1.01 -9.67
C ASP A 91 -0.19 -1.52 -8.81
N ALA A 92 -0.18 -2.80 -8.40
CA ALA A 92 -1.22 -3.36 -7.55
C ALA A 92 -1.27 -2.67 -6.18
N TYR A 93 -0.11 -2.52 -5.54
CA TYR A 93 -0.03 -1.86 -4.23
C TYR A 93 -0.29 -0.35 -4.32
N SER A 94 0.07 0.30 -5.42
CA SER A 94 -0.31 1.71 -5.63
C SER A 94 -1.82 1.87 -5.67
N LYS A 95 -2.57 0.96 -6.32
CA LYS A 95 -4.04 1.02 -6.32
C LYS A 95 -4.67 0.79 -4.94
N ILE A 96 -4.07 -0.07 -4.12
CA ILE A 96 -4.52 -0.24 -2.72
C ILE A 96 -4.26 1.06 -1.94
N PHE A 97 -3.09 1.65 -2.10
CA PHE A 97 -2.72 2.89 -1.45
C PHE A 97 -3.61 4.06 -1.88
N ASP A 98 -3.90 4.19 -3.19
CA ASP A 98 -4.82 5.20 -3.71
C ASP A 98 -6.23 5.06 -3.09
N GLU A 99 -6.69 3.83 -2.86
CA GLU A 99 -7.98 3.59 -2.21
C GLU A 99 -7.94 4.00 -0.72
N ILE A 100 -6.84 3.76 -0.01
CA ILE A 100 -6.65 4.22 1.37
C ILE A 100 -6.65 5.75 1.42
N ILE A 101 -5.94 6.41 0.51
CA ILE A 101 -5.93 7.88 0.39
C ILE A 101 -7.34 8.41 0.10
N ARG A 102 -8.06 7.80 -0.85
CA ARG A 102 -9.44 8.19 -1.21
C ARG A 102 -10.38 8.14 -0.02
N ARG A 103 -10.17 7.21 0.90
CA ARG A 103 -10.90 7.10 2.17
C ARG A 103 -10.34 7.98 3.28
N SER A 104 -9.37 8.85 2.99
CA SER A 104 -8.68 9.68 3.99
C SER A 104 -8.09 8.87 5.16
N GLY A 105 -7.60 7.65 4.87
CA GLY A 105 -7.03 6.75 5.87
C GLY A 105 -8.06 5.98 6.69
N ASP A 106 -9.33 5.96 6.28
CA ASP A 106 -10.34 5.12 6.92
C ASP A 106 -10.16 3.66 6.48
N VAL A 107 -9.57 2.88 7.35
CA VAL A 107 -9.36 1.43 7.22
C VAL A 107 -10.25 0.63 8.20
N PHE A 108 -11.06 1.32 9.02
CA PHE A 108 -11.86 0.75 10.11
C PHE A 108 -13.30 0.45 9.70
N THR A 109 -13.91 1.31 8.88
CA THR A 109 -15.37 1.26 8.58
C THR A 109 -15.72 0.08 7.68
N ALA A 110 -14.85 -0.30 6.73
CA ALA A 110 -15.10 -1.41 5.81
C ALA A 110 -13.79 -1.98 5.25
N PRO A 111 -13.75 -3.29 4.96
CA PRO A 111 -12.59 -3.92 4.34
C PRO A 111 -12.17 -3.22 3.06
N LEU A 112 -10.87 -3.05 2.89
CA LEU A 112 -10.30 -2.45 1.68
C LEU A 112 -10.40 -3.44 0.50
N LYS A 113 -11.29 -3.14 -0.44
CA LYS A 113 -11.48 -3.93 -1.66
C LYS A 113 -11.22 -3.06 -2.87
N LEU A 114 -10.35 -3.53 -3.76
CA LEU A 114 -10.17 -2.88 -5.06
C LEU A 114 -11.48 -2.91 -5.86
N SER A 115 -11.84 -1.79 -6.46
CA SER A 115 -13.00 -1.68 -7.35
C SER A 115 -12.87 -2.64 -8.55
N LYS A 116 -13.99 -3.00 -9.17
CA LYS A 116 -14.00 -3.82 -10.39
C LYS A 116 -13.18 -3.16 -11.51
N ILE A 117 -13.27 -1.84 -11.64
CA ILE A 117 -12.52 -1.05 -12.63
C ILE A 117 -11.00 -1.14 -12.35
N SER A 118 -10.58 -1.01 -11.08
CA SER A 118 -9.18 -1.14 -10.69
C SER A 118 -8.63 -2.53 -10.97
N LYS A 119 -9.41 -3.58 -10.70
CA LYS A 119 -9.04 -4.97 -11.02
C LYS A 119 -8.91 -5.18 -12.53
N MET A 120 -9.86 -4.69 -13.32
CA MET A 120 -9.85 -4.77 -14.79
C MET A 120 -8.64 -4.05 -15.39
N SER A 121 -8.37 -2.82 -14.93
CA SER A 121 -7.22 -2.02 -15.36
C SER A 121 -5.90 -2.73 -15.05
N LEU A 122 -5.77 -3.33 -13.87
CA LEU A 122 -4.59 -4.11 -13.49
C LEU A 122 -4.43 -5.35 -14.37
N TRP A 123 -5.52 -6.07 -14.62
CA TRP A 123 -5.53 -7.25 -15.51
C TRP A 123 -5.10 -6.90 -16.93
N MET A 124 -5.64 -5.82 -17.52
CA MET A 124 -5.23 -5.35 -18.86
C MET A 124 -3.75 -5.01 -18.90
N LYS A 125 -3.23 -4.31 -17.89
CA LYS A 125 -1.81 -3.94 -17.81
C LYS A 125 -0.91 -5.17 -17.69
N ILE A 126 -1.29 -6.17 -16.89
CA ILE A 126 -0.55 -7.43 -16.77
C ILE A 126 -0.45 -8.14 -18.15
N ASN A 127 -1.57 -8.25 -18.85
CA ASN A 127 -1.58 -8.90 -20.18
C ASN A 127 -0.76 -8.12 -21.19
N TYR A 128 -0.83 -6.80 -21.20
CA TYR A 128 0.00 -5.94 -22.05
C TYR A 128 1.50 -6.15 -21.79
N LEU A 129 1.92 -6.15 -20.53
CA LEU A 129 3.33 -6.36 -20.16
C LEU A 129 3.83 -7.75 -20.58
N LYS A 130 3.04 -8.79 -20.35
CA LYS A 130 3.34 -10.16 -20.81
C LYS A 130 3.48 -10.24 -22.34
N PHE A 131 2.58 -9.60 -23.06
CA PHE A 131 2.62 -9.55 -24.53
C PHE A 131 3.88 -8.84 -25.04
N LYS A 132 4.21 -7.68 -24.46
CA LYS A 132 5.41 -6.91 -24.81
C LYS A 132 6.69 -7.73 -24.64
N VAL A 133 6.83 -8.44 -23.52
CA VAL A 133 7.99 -9.31 -23.27
C VAL A 133 8.07 -10.46 -24.28
N LYS A 134 6.94 -11.10 -24.60
CA LYS A 134 6.89 -12.20 -25.57
C LYS A 134 7.32 -11.76 -26.99
N ARG A 135 7.05 -10.52 -27.39
CA ARG A 135 7.52 -9.97 -28.68
C ARG A 135 9.02 -9.68 -28.67
N SER A 136 9.54 -9.11 -27.59
CA SER A 136 10.98 -8.81 -27.44
C SER A 136 11.89 -10.05 -27.40
N THR A 137 11.31 -11.25 -27.22
CA THR A 137 12.07 -12.52 -27.16
C THR A 137 12.15 -13.21 -28.53
N LYS A 138 11.38 -12.73 -29.53
CA LYS A 138 11.35 -13.32 -30.88
C LYS A 138 12.20 -12.56 -31.90
N GLN A 139 12.88 -11.52 -31.49
CA GLN A 139 13.93 -10.80 -32.22
C GLN A 139 15.31 -11.15 -31.66
#